data_2cec5385b91117ee27ed0dbf773f5538
#
_entry.id   2cec5385b91117ee27ed0dbf773f5538
#
_cell.length_a   1.000
_cell.length_b   1.000
_cell.length_c   1.000
_cell.angle_alpha   90.00
_cell.angle_beta   90.00
_cell.angle_gamma   90.00
#
_symmetry.space_group_name_H-M   'P 1'
#
loop_
_entity.id
_entity.type
_entity.pdbx_description
1 polymer ?
#
loop_
_entity_poly.entity_id
_entity_poly.type
_entity_poly.pdbx_seq_one_letter_code
_entity_poly.pdbx_strand_id
1 'polypeptide(L)'
;MTAPTRRDDAAQQPAANLRGKNVHDRWREAVKIRQEWLDHGLSTEPADREATERGLTAIYARMSRPRPRFVWVDSPAQAIPLVAGLPTLDELYLQVRNPCATGQSRVAGDLAMVASRLRGALSARVDYVDPELAPARKGKNGGRWPYLPPVEALRAGVPLNVVLHRGVHNALHRSLAHGFRFPVRTALTVRGPVPVCWYGQQDAAWIAYYDVLHRLGLARYDPPQLDHLGHWATVARSCGWWWPGEEVCVVADRPDLIQTEPVPGTWHDEVRLGRDGVRYRDGWQPRPA
;
A
#
# COMPACT_ATOMS: atom_id res chain seq x y z
N MET A 1 20.15 38.41 -7.88
CA MET A 1 18.84 38.08 -8.50
C MET A 1 18.79 36.60 -8.71
N THR A 2 18.19 35.88 -7.77
CA THR A 2 18.10 34.43 -7.76
C THR A 2 16.69 34.06 -8.23
N ALA A 3 16.61 33.21 -9.27
CA ALA A 3 15.35 32.78 -9.86
C ALA A 3 14.62 31.82 -8.88
N PRO A 4 13.29 31.87 -8.79
CA PRO A 4 12.54 30.95 -7.94
C PRO A 4 12.47 29.56 -8.59
N THR A 5 12.84 28.56 -7.83
CA THR A 5 12.72 27.14 -8.15
C THR A 5 11.24 26.78 -8.34
N ARG A 6 10.90 26.25 -9.49
CA ARG A 6 9.57 25.69 -9.79
C ARG A 6 9.30 24.54 -8.80
N ARG A 7 8.33 24.73 -7.94
CA ARG A 7 7.71 23.64 -7.16
C ARG A 7 6.93 22.76 -8.14
N ASP A 8 7.14 21.46 -8.03
CA ASP A 8 6.34 20.44 -8.70
C ASP A 8 4.92 20.39 -8.10
N ASP A 9 4.04 21.23 -8.63
CA ASP A 9 2.59 21.23 -8.35
C ASP A 9 1.83 20.17 -9.19
N ALA A 10 2.47 19.08 -9.56
CA ALA A 10 1.84 18.02 -10.38
C ALA A 10 0.89 17.09 -9.60
N ALA A 11 0.68 17.30 -8.29
CA ALA A 11 -0.05 16.34 -7.44
C ALA A 11 -1.51 16.71 -7.13
N GLN A 12 -2.06 17.82 -7.65
CA GLN A 12 -3.43 18.23 -7.28
C GLN A 12 -4.17 18.91 -8.44
N GLN A 13 -4.43 18.21 -9.54
CA GLN A 13 -5.54 18.58 -10.41
C GLN A 13 -6.74 17.69 -10.10
N PRO A 14 -7.84 18.23 -9.55
CA PRO A 14 -9.06 17.47 -9.35
C PRO A 14 -9.63 17.09 -10.71
N ALA A 15 -10.08 15.84 -10.82
CA ALA A 15 -10.74 15.25 -11.99
C ALA A 15 -12.07 15.96 -12.33
N ALA A 16 -12.00 17.19 -12.83
CA ALA A 16 -13.18 18.00 -13.16
C ALA A 16 -13.99 17.46 -14.36
N ASN A 17 -13.52 16.42 -15.07
CA ASN A 17 -14.13 15.97 -16.33
C ASN A 17 -14.53 14.49 -16.40
N LEU A 18 -14.63 13.77 -15.28
CA LEU A 18 -14.90 12.31 -15.32
C LEU A 18 -16.38 11.94 -15.11
N ARG A 19 -17.23 12.86 -14.71
CA ARG A 19 -18.67 12.62 -14.47
C ARG A 19 -19.49 12.25 -15.71
N GLY A 20 -18.92 12.22 -16.90
CA GLY A 20 -19.59 11.83 -18.14
C GLY A 20 -18.97 10.62 -18.84
N LYS A 21 -17.90 10.06 -18.29
CA LYS A 21 -17.25 8.89 -18.88
C LYS A 21 -18.04 7.62 -18.58
N ASN A 22 -18.17 6.75 -19.60
CA ASN A 22 -18.79 5.46 -19.40
C ASN A 22 -17.93 4.55 -18.50
N VAL A 23 -18.53 3.48 -17.99
CA VAL A 23 -17.87 2.54 -17.06
C VAL A 23 -16.58 1.92 -17.62
N HIS A 24 -16.50 1.71 -18.94
CA HIS A 24 -15.31 1.16 -19.58
C HIS A 24 -14.16 2.17 -19.65
N ASP A 25 -14.46 3.46 -19.79
CA ASP A 25 -13.44 4.53 -19.75
C ASP A 25 -12.87 4.69 -18.34
N ARG A 26 -13.74 4.61 -17.33
CA ARG A 26 -13.31 4.62 -15.93
C ARG A 26 -12.42 3.42 -15.62
N TRP A 27 -12.78 2.24 -16.12
CA TRP A 27 -11.93 1.06 -15.95
C TRP A 27 -10.56 1.24 -16.62
N ARG A 28 -10.52 1.74 -17.86
CA ARG A 28 -9.24 2.00 -18.56
C ARG A 28 -8.35 2.98 -17.81
N GLU A 29 -8.94 4.02 -17.22
CA GLU A 29 -8.18 4.97 -16.40
C GLU A 29 -7.69 4.35 -15.08
N ALA A 30 -8.52 3.53 -14.44
CA ALA A 30 -8.13 2.78 -13.26
C ALA A 30 -6.93 1.84 -13.50
N VAL A 31 -6.86 1.23 -14.69
CA VAL A 31 -5.72 0.38 -15.10
C VAL A 31 -4.42 1.19 -15.16
N LYS A 32 -4.46 2.43 -15.69
CA LYS A 32 -3.27 3.30 -15.72
C LYS A 32 -2.80 3.67 -14.33
N ILE A 33 -3.74 4.09 -13.46
CA ILE A 33 -3.41 4.43 -12.06
C ILE A 33 -2.88 3.20 -11.32
N ARG A 34 -3.45 2.02 -11.56
CA ARG A 34 -2.92 0.77 -11.01
C ARG A 34 -1.47 0.53 -11.45
N GLN A 35 -1.15 0.75 -12.73
CA GLN A 35 0.20 0.58 -13.25
C GLN A 35 1.17 1.57 -12.58
N GLU A 36 0.80 2.85 -12.47
CA GLU A 36 1.60 3.84 -11.72
C GLU A 36 1.95 3.34 -10.30
N TRP A 37 0.99 2.74 -9.60
CA TRP A 37 1.22 2.21 -8.26
C TRP A 37 2.02 0.90 -8.24
N LEU A 38 1.90 0.06 -9.26
CA LEU A 38 2.74 -1.12 -9.41
C LEU A 38 4.21 -0.71 -9.63
N ASP A 39 4.44 0.28 -10.48
CA ASP A 39 5.78 0.83 -10.77
C ASP A 39 6.41 1.42 -9.50
N HIS A 40 5.64 2.15 -8.69
CA HIS A 40 6.11 2.60 -7.38
C HIS A 40 6.41 1.46 -6.41
N GLY A 41 5.55 0.44 -6.36
CA GLY A 41 5.71 -0.71 -5.50
C GLY A 41 6.88 -1.63 -5.87
N LEU A 42 7.35 -1.57 -7.13
CA LEU A 42 8.49 -2.33 -7.66
C LEU A 42 9.68 -1.42 -8.01
N SER A 43 9.66 -0.16 -7.60
CA SER A 43 10.75 0.77 -7.91
C SER A 43 12.06 0.33 -7.28
N THR A 44 13.15 0.44 -8.06
CA THR A 44 14.54 0.20 -7.66
C THR A 44 15.35 1.49 -7.46
N GLU A 45 14.70 2.63 -7.66
CA GLU A 45 15.29 3.94 -7.40
C GLU A 45 15.68 4.07 -5.92
N PRO A 46 16.78 4.74 -5.59
CA PRO A 46 17.14 5.03 -4.20
C PRO A 46 15.99 5.68 -3.44
N ALA A 47 15.89 5.37 -2.16
CA ALA A 47 14.87 6.00 -1.31
C ALA A 47 15.05 7.52 -1.23
N ASP A 48 13.94 8.25 -1.38
CA ASP A 48 13.90 9.66 -1.02
C ASP A 48 13.74 9.77 0.51
N ARG A 49 14.89 9.87 1.19
CA ARG A 49 14.95 9.89 2.66
C ARG A 49 14.19 11.07 3.24
N GLU A 50 14.29 12.24 2.63
CA GLU A 50 13.63 13.46 3.11
C GLU A 50 12.11 13.33 3.02
N ALA A 51 11.58 12.91 1.88
CA ALA A 51 10.13 12.68 1.73
C ALA A 51 9.63 11.57 2.66
N THR A 52 10.41 10.49 2.83
CA THR A 52 10.07 9.40 3.75
C THR A 52 9.98 9.89 5.18
N GLU A 53 11.00 10.60 5.66
CA GLU A 53 11.05 11.10 7.05
C GLU A 53 9.94 12.11 7.32
N ARG A 54 9.62 13.00 6.36
CA ARG A 54 8.46 13.89 6.45
C ARG A 54 7.15 13.12 6.58
N GLY A 55 6.93 12.14 5.69
CA GLY A 55 5.71 11.32 5.69
C GLY A 55 5.55 10.51 6.97
N LEU A 56 6.61 9.84 7.42
CA LEU A 56 6.60 9.06 8.66
C LEU A 56 6.39 9.95 9.89
N THR A 57 7.03 11.12 9.96
CA THR A 57 6.81 12.09 11.03
C THR A 57 5.33 12.49 11.12
N ALA A 58 4.70 12.76 9.98
CA ALA A 58 3.28 13.09 9.94
C ALA A 58 2.39 11.90 10.37
N ILE A 59 2.75 10.67 10.00
CA ILE A 59 2.02 9.47 10.47
C ILE A 59 2.17 9.30 11.99
N TYR A 60 3.36 9.51 12.56
CA TYR A 60 3.57 9.47 14.02
C TYR A 60 2.74 10.55 14.73
N ALA A 61 2.67 11.76 14.18
CA ALA A 61 1.83 12.83 14.73
C ALA A 61 0.34 12.44 14.77
N ARG A 62 -0.16 11.64 13.79
CA ARG A 62 -1.54 11.11 13.81
C ARG A 62 -1.81 10.13 14.96
N MET A 63 -0.76 9.55 15.52
CA MET A 63 -0.82 8.71 16.73
C MET A 63 -0.58 9.51 18.01
N SER A 64 -0.45 10.86 17.93
CA SER A 64 -0.05 11.75 19.03
C SER A 64 1.33 11.37 19.60
N ARG A 65 2.25 10.97 18.72
CA ARG A 65 3.62 10.57 19.09
C ARG A 65 4.64 11.55 18.52
N PRO A 66 5.76 11.77 19.21
CA PRO A 66 6.85 12.59 18.70
C PRO A 66 7.51 11.95 17.49
N ARG A 67 8.25 12.76 16.73
CA ARG A 67 9.09 12.27 15.62
C ARG A 67 10.10 11.26 16.16
N PRO A 68 10.17 10.03 15.57
CA PRO A 68 11.19 9.07 15.97
C PRO A 68 12.55 9.44 15.37
N ARG A 69 13.61 8.87 15.92
CA ARG A 69 14.91 8.84 15.26
C ARG A 69 14.85 7.81 14.12
N PHE A 70 15.23 8.19 12.92
CA PHE A 70 15.28 7.28 11.78
C PHE A 70 16.62 6.56 11.71
N VAL A 71 16.58 5.25 11.53
CA VAL A 71 17.74 4.40 11.26
C VAL A 71 17.57 3.77 9.90
N TRP A 72 18.42 4.20 8.97
CA TRP A 72 18.42 3.70 7.60
C TRP A 72 19.36 2.50 7.46
N VAL A 73 18.88 1.50 6.72
CA VAL A 73 19.64 0.28 6.38
C VAL A 73 19.49 -0.02 4.88
N ASP A 74 20.49 -0.69 4.30
CA ASP A 74 20.54 -0.95 2.86
C ASP A 74 19.65 -2.12 2.44
N SER A 75 19.23 -2.97 3.40
CA SER A 75 18.34 -4.10 3.14
C SER A 75 17.46 -4.44 4.35
N PRO A 76 16.34 -5.15 4.13
CA PRO A 76 15.56 -5.74 5.21
C PRO A 76 16.37 -6.70 6.10
N ALA A 77 17.41 -7.35 5.55
CA ALA A 77 18.26 -8.26 6.32
C ALA A 77 19.05 -7.57 7.40
N GLN A 78 19.51 -6.34 7.14
CA GLN A 78 20.19 -5.50 8.14
C GLN A 78 19.22 -4.97 9.20
N ALA A 79 17.93 -4.85 8.87
CA ALA A 79 16.92 -4.39 9.82
C ALA A 79 16.63 -5.42 10.92
N ILE A 80 16.68 -6.72 10.64
CA ILE A 80 16.24 -7.80 11.56
C ILE A 80 16.82 -7.66 12.98
N PRO A 81 18.12 -7.51 13.20
CA PRO A 81 18.66 -7.36 14.55
C PRO A 81 18.21 -6.06 15.25
N LEU A 82 17.87 -5.03 14.50
CA LEU A 82 17.45 -3.72 15.04
C LEU A 82 15.98 -3.70 15.45
N VAL A 83 15.17 -4.63 14.95
CA VAL A 83 13.71 -4.68 15.15
C VAL A 83 13.26 -5.88 15.98
N ALA A 84 14.19 -6.64 16.56
CA ALA A 84 13.92 -7.85 17.32
C ALA A 84 12.97 -7.65 18.52
N GLY A 85 12.87 -6.43 19.05
CA GLY A 85 11.96 -6.05 20.14
C GLY A 85 10.57 -5.61 19.72
N LEU A 86 10.25 -5.63 18.42
CA LEU A 86 8.92 -5.29 17.93
C LEU A 86 7.97 -6.50 18.02
N PRO A 87 6.64 -6.25 18.18
CA PRO A 87 5.71 -7.31 18.49
C PRO A 87 5.58 -8.36 17.38
N THR A 88 5.46 -9.61 17.80
CA THR A 88 4.97 -10.73 17.00
C THR A 88 3.47 -10.58 16.72
N LEU A 89 2.90 -11.45 15.89
CA LEU A 89 1.46 -11.44 15.58
C LEU A 89 0.60 -11.62 16.84
N ASP A 90 0.96 -12.57 17.69
CA ASP A 90 0.20 -12.89 18.90
C ASP A 90 0.26 -11.72 19.90
N GLU A 91 1.42 -11.12 20.07
CA GLU A 91 1.59 -9.93 20.91
C GLU A 91 0.79 -8.74 20.38
N LEU A 92 0.76 -8.53 19.05
CA LEU A 92 -0.07 -7.49 18.45
C LEU A 92 -1.55 -7.72 18.68
N TYR A 93 -2.04 -8.96 18.53
CA TYR A 93 -3.43 -9.31 18.84
C TYR A 93 -3.76 -9.07 20.32
N LEU A 94 -2.85 -9.39 21.22
CA LEU A 94 -3.02 -9.11 22.65
C LEU A 94 -3.09 -7.61 22.92
N GLN A 95 -2.23 -6.80 22.30
CA GLN A 95 -2.25 -5.33 22.41
C GLN A 95 -3.58 -4.72 21.93
N VAL A 96 -4.12 -5.22 20.82
CA VAL A 96 -5.40 -4.74 20.27
C VAL A 96 -6.58 -5.12 21.17
N ARG A 97 -6.55 -6.33 21.76
CA ARG A 97 -7.63 -6.84 22.65
C ARG A 97 -7.55 -6.31 24.07
N ASN A 98 -6.34 -6.05 24.56
CA ASN A 98 -6.12 -5.56 25.92
C ASN A 98 -5.23 -4.31 25.91
N PRO A 99 -5.83 -3.13 25.69
CA PRO A 99 -5.09 -1.87 25.64
C PRO A 99 -4.34 -1.50 26.92
N CYS A 100 -4.63 -2.16 28.05
CA CYS A 100 -4.01 -1.92 29.34
C CYS A 100 -2.85 -2.87 29.66
N ALA A 101 -2.50 -3.81 28.76
CA ALA A 101 -1.34 -4.67 28.95
C ALA A 101 -0.06 -3.80 28.96
N THR A 102 0.66 -3.83 30.09
CA THR A 102 1.84 -3.00 30.33
C THR A 102 3.12 -3.67 29.85
N GLY A 103 4.07 -2.88 29.38
CA GLY A 103 5.47 -3.29 29.22
C GLY A 103 5.99 -3.49 27.80
N GLN A 104 5.14 -3.39 26.76
CA GLN A 104 5.59 -3.48 25.35
C GLN A 104 5.28 -2.20 24.56
N SER A 105 6.10 -1.92 23.54
CA SER A 105 5.87 -0.83 22.59
C SER A 105 4.47 -0.94 21.98
N ARG A 106 3.68 0.12 22.07
CA ARG A 106 2.30 0.18 21.54
C ARG A 106 2.23 0.82 20.16
N VAL A 107 3.32 1.35 19.63
CA VAL A 107 3.35 2.05 18.34
C VAL A 107 2.76 1.20 17.22
N ALA A 108 3.09 -0.07 17.19
CA ALA A 108 2.59 -0.99 16.17
C ALA A 108 1.06 -1.14 16.21
N GLY A 109 0.49 -1.28 17.41
CA GLY A 109 -0.96 -1.34 17.63
C GLY A 109 -1.67 -0.03 17.31
N ASP A 110 -1.11 1.08 17.77
CA ASP A 110 -1.65 2.41 17.50
C ASP A 110 -1.63 2.73 16.01
N LEU A 111 -0.54 2.38 15.32
CA LEU A 111 -0.42 2.56 13.88
C LEU A 111 -1.44 1.71 13.11
N ALA A 112 -1.60 0.43 13.47
CA ALA A 112 -2.60 -0.44 12.87
C ALA A 112 -4.01 0.11 13.06
N MET A 113 -4.31 0.67 14.24
CA MET A 113 -5.60 1.30 14.53
C MET A 113 -5.82 2.57 13.71
N VAL A 114 -4.81 3.45 13.62
CA VAL A 114 -4.89 4.69 12.84
C VAL A 114 -5.07 4.38 11.35
N ALA A 115 -4.34 3.42 10.80
CA ALA A 115 -4.49 2.96 9.41
C ALA A 115 -5.87 2.34 9.16
N SER A 116 -6.40 1.56 10.12
CA SER A 116 -7.73 0.96 10.01
C SER A 116 -8.84 2.03 10.05
N ARG A 117 -8.73 3.01 10.93
CA ARG A 117 -9.66 4.15 11.00
C ARG A 117 -9.65 4.97 9.72
N LEU A 118 -8.48 5.23 9.15
CA LEU A 118 -8.36 5.92 7.87
C LEU A 118 -9.09 5.15 6.78
N ARG A 119 -8.81 3.86 6.61
CA ARG A 119 -9.47 3.02 5.59
C ARG A 119 -10.99 2.97 5.78
N GLY A 120 -11.46 2.86 7.02
CA GLY A 120 -12.88 2.93 7.33
C GLY A 120 -13.51 4.27 6.94
N ALA A 121 -12.85 5.38 7.27
CA ALA A 121 -13.30 6.73 6.93
C ALA A 121 -13.32 6.98 5.42
N LEU A 122 -12.30 6.51 4.68
CA LEU A 122 -12.26 6.60 3.22
C LEU A 122 -13.36 5.74 2.57
N SER A 123 -13.57 4.52 3.07
CA SER A 123 -14.63 3.62 2.57
C SER A 123 -16.03 4.22 2.78
N ALA A 124 -16.26 4.93 3.87
CA ALA A 124 -17.53 5.60 4.16
C ALA A 124 -17.84 6.78 3.21
N ARG A 125 -16.85 7.26 2.46
CA ARG A 125 -17.00 8.36 1.50
C ARG A 125 -17.17 7.91 0.06
N VAL A 126 -17.17 6.61 -0.20
CA VAL A 126 -17.46 6.07 -1.54
C VAL A 126 -18.93 6.29 -1.86
N ASP A 127 -19.21 6.82 -3.03
CA ASP A 127 -20.58 7.07 -3.47
C ASP A 127 -21.26 5.77 -3.91
N TYR A 128 -21.94 5.12 -2.97
CA TYR A 128 -22.72 3.91 -3.24
C TYR A 128 -24.10 4.18 -3.88
N VAL A 129 -24.47 5.43 -4.02
CA VAL A 129 -25.73 5.83 -4.68
C VAL A 129 -25.58 5.76 -6.21
N ASP A 130 -24.34 5.92 -6.72
CA ASP A 130 -24.08 5.75 -8.14
C ASP A 130 -24.39 4.29 -8.55
N PRO A 131 -25.26 4.06 -9.54
CA PRO A 131 -25.60 2.70 -10.02
C PRO A 131 -24.38 1.90 -10.48
N GLU A 132 -23.34 2.57 -11.01
CA GLU A 132 -22.10 1.92 -11.45
C GLU A 132 -21.26 1.41 -10.25
N LEU A 133 -21.46 2.03 -9.08
CA LEU A 133 -20.79 1.64 -7.82
C LEU A 133 -21.71 0.86 -6.90
N ALA A 134 -22.95 0.57 -7.32
CA ALA A 134 -23.91 -0.10 -6.47
C ALA A 134 -23.28 -1.32 -5.80
N PRO A 135 -23.43 -1.45 -4.46
CA PRO A 135 -22.88 -2.59 -3.75
C PRO A 135 -23.42 -3.88 -4.39
N ALA A 136 -22.59 -4.91 -4.39
CA ALA A 136 -22.98 -6.22 -4.88
C ALA A 136 -24.27 -6.65 -4.17
N ARG A 137 -25.42 -6.44 -4.78
CA ARG A 137 -26.64 -7.07 -4.32
C ARG A 137 -26.39 -8.57 -4.49
N LYS A 138 -26.34 -9.27 -3.37
CA LYS A 138 -26.40 -10.74 -3.42
C LYS A 138 -27.61 -11.07 -4.29
N GLY A 139 -27.40 -11.80 -5.38
CA GLY A 139 -28.53 -12.29 -6.19
C GLY A 139 -29.53 -13.00 -5.27
N LYS A 140 -30.75 -13.20 -5.73
CA LYS A 140 -31.84 -13.83 -4.95
C LYS A 140 -31.38 -15.11 -4.20
N ASN A 141 -30.30 -15.75 -4.64
CA ASN A 141 -29.70 -16.97 -4.06
C ASN A 141 -28.39 -16.73 -3.31
N GLY A 142 -28.05 -15.48 -2.93
CA GLY A 142 -26.79 -15.18 -2.19
C GLY A 142 -25.50 -15.39 -2.99
N GLY A 143 -25.59 -15.55 -4.32
CA GLY A 143 -24.45 -15.88 -5.19
C GLY A 143 -23.39 -14.78 -5.23
N ARG A 144 -22.12 -15.20 -5.33
CA ARG A 144 -21.00 -14.30 -5.59
C ARG A 144 -21.07 -13.80 -7.03
N TRP A 145 -20.69 -12.55 -7.27
CA TRP A 145 -20.49 -12.05 -8.62
C TRP A 145 -19.50 -12.94 -9.39
N PRO A 146 -19.82 -13.26 -10.68
CA PRO A 146 -18.96 -14.13 -11.48
C PRO A 146 -17.54 -13.53 -11.54
N TYR A 147 -16.54 -14.41 -11.59
CA TYR A 147 -15.17 -14.02 -11.82
C TYR A 147 -14.90 -14.11 -13.30
N LEU A 148 -14.88 -12.95 -13.97
CA LEU A 148 -14.74 -12.77 -15.41
C LEU A 148 -13.64 -11.75 -15.70
N PRO A 149 -13.07 -11.73 -16.91
CA PRO A 149 -12.23 -10.63 -17.37
C PRO A 149 -12.95 -9.29 -17.16
N PRO A 150 -12.25 -8.21 -16.80
CA PRO A 150 -12.90 -6.96 -16.36
C PRO A 150 -13.93 -6.39 -17.31
N VAL A 151 -13.61 -6.37 -18.62
CA VAL A 151 -14.52 -5.84 -19.65
C VAL A 151 -15.77 -6.72 -19.81
N GLU A 152 -15.61 -8.03 -19.72
CA GLU A 152 -16.74 -8.98 -19.75
C GLU A 152 -17.58 -8.88 -18.47
N ALA A 153 -16.92 -8.73 -17.31
CA ALA A 153 -17.62 -8.52 -16.05
C ALA A 153 -18.51 -7.27 -16.09
N LEU A 154 -17.99 -6.15 -16.60
CA LEU A 154 -18.75 -4.91 -16.77
C LEU A 154 -19.93 -5.09 -17.75
N ARG A 155 -19.71 -5.78 -18.87
CA ARG A 155 -20.79 -6.10 -19.83
C ARG A 155 -21.86 -7.02 -19.23
N ALA A 156 -21.45 -7.91 -18.33
CA ALA A 156 -22.35 -8.80 -17.59
C ALA A 156 -23.06 -8.11 -16.40
N GLY A 157 -22.88 -6.80 -16.22
CA GLY A 157 -23.52 -6.01 -15.15
C GLY A 157 -22.90 -6.19 -13.78
N VAL A 158 -21.65 -6.66 -13.68
CA VAL A 158 -20.90 -6.66 -12.42
C VAL A 158 -20.63 -5.20 -12.03
N PRO A 159 -20.98 -4.77 -10.81
CA PRO A 159 -20.77 -3.39 -10.38
C PRO A 159 -19.32 -2.95 -10.48
N LEU A 160 -19.09 -1.69 -10.87
CA LEU A 160 -17.76 -1.13 -11.08
C LEU A 160 -16.89 -1.23 -9.82
N ASN A 161 -17.45 -1.02 -8.61
CA ASN A 161 -16.70 -1.15 -7.36
C ASN A 161 -16.11 -2.56 -7.16
N VAL A 162 -16.84 -3.61 -7.60
CA VAL A 162 -16.36 -5.00 -7.54
C VAL A 162 -15.21 -5.21 -8.53
N VAL A 163 -15.35 -4.67 -9.74
CA VAL A 163 -14.31 -4.76 -10.78
C VAL A 163 -13.05 -3.98 -10.35
N LEU A 164 -13.20 -2.77 -9.81
CA LEU A 164 -12.10 -1.96 -9.29
C LEU A 164 -11.41 -2.65 -8.10
N HIS A 165 -12.18 -3.20 -7.16
CA HIS A 165 -11.57 -3.90 -6.03
C HIS A 165 -10.76 -5.12 -6.49
N ARG A 166 -11.29 -5.91 -7.43
CA ARG A 166 -10.59 -7.07 -7.98
C ARG A 166 -9.37 -6.69 -8.81
N GLY A 167 -9.51 -5.71 -9.68
CA GLY A 167 -8.51 -5.34 -10.68
C GLY A 167 -7.51 -4.29 -10.24
N VAL A 168 -7.74 -3.59 -9.12
CA VAL A 168 -6.78 -2.64 -8.54
C VAL A 168 -6.25 -3.19 -7.23
N HIS A 169 -7.09 -3.22 -6.18
CA HIS A 169 -6.64 -3.64 -4.85
C HIS A 169 -6.07 -5.07 -4.84
N ASN A 170 -6.88 -6.06 -5.29
CA ASN A 170 -6.46 -7.45 -5.21
C ASN A 170 -5.31 -7.77 -6.19
N ALA A 171 -5.30 -7.16 -7.37
CA ALA A 171 -4.23 -7.35 -8.35
C ALA A 171 -2.88 -6.83 -7.81
N LEU A 172 -2.85 -5.60 -7.29
CA LEU A 172 -1.66 -5.06 -6.66
C LEU A 172 -1.26 -5.84 -5.40
N HIS A 173 -2.22 -6.27 -4.59
CA HIS A 173 -1.93 -7.10 -3.41
C HIS A 173 -1.30 -8.45 -3.82
N ARG A 174 -1.80 -9.10 -4.88
CA ARG A 174 -1.18 -10.33 -5.39
C ARG A 174 0.24 -10.06 -5.89
N SER A 175 0.47 -9.01 -6.65
CA SER A 175 1.80 -8.68 -7.16
C SER A 175 2.76 -8.27 -6.04
N LEU A 176 2.38 -7.31 -5.21
CA LEU A 176 3.29 -6.69 -4.23
C LEU A 176 3.39 -7.48 -2.92
N ALA A 177 2.31 -8.12 -2.46
CA ALA A 177 2.37 -8.92 -1.24
C ALA A 177 2.76 -10.37 -1.55
N HIS A 178 1.99 -11.07 -2.39
CA HIS A 178 2.26 -12.48 -2.67
C HIS A 178 3.43 -12.67 -3.63
N GLY A 179 3.53 -11.84 -4.66
CA GLY A 179 4.56 -11.93 -5.68
C GLY A 179 5.93 -11.40 -5.25
N PHE A 180 5.98 -10.47 -4.28
CA PHE A 180 7.24 -9.83 -3.85
C PHE A 180 7.48 -9.93 -2.35
N ARG A 181 6.61 -9.34 -1.51
CA ARG A 181 6.84 -9.21 -0.06
C ARG A 181 6.99 -10.55 0.65
N PHE A 182 6.08 -11.51 0.42
CA PHE A 182 6.11 -12.78 1.14
C PHE A 182 7.34 -13.64 0.81
N PRO A 183 7.78 -13.79 -0.45
CA PRO A 183 9.04 -14.46 -0.77
C PRO A 183 10.23 -13.84 -0.03
N VAL A 184 10.36 -12.52 -0.05
CA VAL A 184 11.45 -11.82 0.66
C VAL A 184 11.35 -12.02 2.17
N ARG A 185 10.14 -11.93 2.75
CA ARG A 185 9.91 -12.19 4.17
C ARG A 185 10.30 -13.61 4.57
N THR A 186 9.90 -14.60 3.79
CA THR A 186 10.25 -16.00 4.05
C THR A 186 11.76 -16.18 4.10
N ALA A 187 12.49 -15.58 3.19
CA ALA A 187 13.96 -15.62 3.21
C ALA A 187 14.58 -14.90 4.43
N LEU A 188 13.90 -13.92 5.02
CA LEU A 188 14.37 -13.26 6.24
C LEU A 188 14.22 -14.14 7.48
N THR A 189 13.26 -15.07 7.52
CA THR A 189 13.00 -15.91 8.71
C THR A 189 14.19 -16.79 9.10
N VAL A 190 15.08 -17.10 8.18
CA VAL A 190 16.32 -17.83 8.48
C VAL A 190 17.33 -17.00 9.29
N ARG A 191 17.14 -15.68 9.38
CA ARG A 191 17.99 -14.77 10.14
C ARG A 191 17.43 -14.46 11.53
N GLY A 192 16.21 -14.87 11.82
CA GLY A 192 15.53 -14.64 13.09
C GLY A 192 14.05 -14.36 12.93
N PRO A 193 13.34 -14.15 14.04
CA PRO A 193 11.93 -13.77 14.02
C PRO A 193 11.73 -12.45 13.27
N VAL A 194 10.84 -12.45 12.29
CA VAL A 194 10.47 -11.25 11.54
C VAL A 194 9.21 -10.65 12.17
N PRO A 195 9.28 -9.45 12.76
CA PRO A 195 8.11 -8.78 13.33
C PRO A 195 6.98 -8.64 12.31
N VAL A 196 5.73 -8.67 12.76
CA VAL A 196 4.57 -8.55 11.85
C VAL A 196 4.26 -7.14 11.45
N CYS A 197 4.60 -6.16 12.29
CA CYS A 197 4.37 -4.75 12.04
C CYS A 197 5.50 -4.16 11.22
N TRP A 198 5.33 -4.24 9.92
CA TRP A 198 6.16 -3.60 8.94
C TRP A 198 5.31 -3.11 7.78
N TYR A 199 5.72 -2.03 7.20
CA TYR A 199 5.02 -1.32 6.16
C TYR A 199 5.98 -1.00 5.01
N GLY A 200 5.48 -0.46 3.92
CA GLY A 200 6.33 -0.03 2.82
C GLY A 200 5.66 -0.18 1.45
N GLN A 201 6.43 -0.55 0.44
CA GLN A 201 6.00 -0.63 -0.96
C GLN A 201 4.71 -1.44 -1.18
N GLN A 202 4.46 -2.49 -0.39
CA GLN A 202 3.25 -3.32 -0.48
C GLN A 202 1.97 -2.58 -0.08
N ASP A 203 2.08 -1.47 0.65
CA ASP A 203 0.93 -0.63 1.02
C ASP A 203 0.33 0.08 -0.19
N ALA A 204 1.07 0.16 -1.30
CA ALA A 204 0.57 0.65 -2.58
C ALA A 204 -0.75 -0.02 -2.99
N ALA A 205 -0.99 -1.27 -2.62
CA ALA A 205 -2.21 -1.98 -2.99
C ALA A 205 -3.48 -1.33 -2.43
N TRP A 206 -3.51 -1.01 -1.14
CA TRP A 206 -4.68 -0.37 -0.54
C TRP A 206 -4.74 1.13 -0.81
N ILE A 207 -3.59 1.80 -0.89
CA ILE A 207 -3.50 3.23 -1.20
C ILE A 207 -4.04 3.48 -2.61
N ALA A 208 -3.59 2.69 -3.59
CA ALA A 208 -4.02 2.77 -4.98
C ALA A 208 -5.54 2.65 -5.15
N TYR A 209 -6.18 1.79 -4.37
CA TYR A 209 -7.64 1.62 -4.45
C TYR A 209 -8.37 2.92 -4.10
N TYR A 210 -7.99 3.58 -3.02
CA TYR A 210 -8.60 4.86 -2.63
C TYR A 210 -8.17 6.01 -3.55
N ASP A 211 -6.95 6.00 -4.06
CA ASP A 211 -6.47 6.97 -5.05
C ASP A 211 -7.26 6.85 -6.36
N VAL A 212 -7.51 5.63 -6.85
CA VAL A 212 -8.37 5.39 -8.01
C VAL A 212 -9.78 5.93 -7.79
N LEU A 213 -10.40 5.63 -6.66
CA LEU A 213 -11.75 6.12 -6.35
C LEU A 213 -11.80 7.65 -6.32
N HIS A 214 -10.76 8.29 -5.76
CA HIS A 214 -10.66 9.74 -5.72
C HIS A 214 -10.44 10.35 -7.11
N ARG A 215 -9.44 9.87 -7.84
CA ARG A 215 -9.08 10.40 -9.17
C ARG A 215 -10.17 10.18 -10.20
N LEU A 216 -10.96 9.11 -10.08
CA LEU A 216 -12.13 8.87 -10.93
C LEU A 216 -13.38 9.64 -10.49
N GLY A 217 -13.33 10.40 -9.41
CA GLY A 217 -14.47 11.13 -8.86
C GLY A 217 -15.56 10.24 -8.26
N LEU A 218 -15.22 8.98 -7.91
CA LEU A 218 -16.11 7.98 -7.33
C LEU A 218 -16.17 8.06 -5.79
N ALA A 219 -15.28 8.83 -5.19
CA ALA A 219 -15.28 9.14 -3.78
C ALA A 219 -14.90 10.60 -3.54
N ARG A 220 -15.49 11.22 -2.51
CA ARG A 220 -15.19 12.58 -2.06
C ARG A 220 -14.63 12.51 -0.65
N TYR A 221 -13.32 12.58 -0.54
CA TYR A 221 -12.64 12.59 0.74
C TYR A 221 -12.56 14.02 1.28
N ASP A 222 -12.70 14.15 2.59
CA ASP A 222 -12.47 15.43 3.26
C ASP A 222 -10.97 15.78 3.26
N PRO A 223 -10.59 17.07 3.30
CA PRO A 223 -9.19 17.47 3.29
C PRO A 223 -8.30 16.75 4.31
N PRO A 224 -8.72 16.54 5.59
CA PRO A 224 -7.92 15.77 6.55
C PRO A 224 -7.71 14.30 6.18
N GLN A 225 -8.67 13.69 5.45
CA GLN A 225 -8.56 12.31 4.97
C GLN A 225 -7.59 12.22 3.79
N LEU A 226 -7.67 13.19 2.85
CA LEU A 226 -6.74 13.29 1.71
C LEU A 226 -5.30 13.53 2.18
N ASP A 227 -5.12 14.44 3.13
CA ASP A 227 -3.82 14.71 3.73
C ASP A 227 -3.24 13.45 4.39
N HIS A 228 -4.04 12.73 5.16
CA HIS A 228 -3.61 11.49 5.80
C HIS A 228 -3.29 10.38 4.77
N LEU A 229 -4.13 10.19 3.75
CA LEU A 229 -3.85 9.27 2.64
C LEU A 229 -2.56 9.69 1.91
N GLY A 230 -2.35 10.99 1.73
CA GLY A 230 -1.15 11.58 1.13
C GLY A 230 0.14 11.23 1.87
N HIS A 231 0.12 11.21 3.21
CA HIS A 231 1.29 10.79 3.99
C HIS A 231 1.65 9.32 3.73
N TRP A 232 0.67 8.42 3.72
CA TRP A 232 0.90 7.02 3.34
C TRP A 232 1.38 6.86 1.90
N ALA A 233 0.78 7.61 0.98
CA ALA A 233 1.18 7.61 -0.43
C ALA A 233 2.63 8.09 -0.60
N THR A 234 3.04 9.14 0.11
CA THR A 234 4.41 9.65 0.10
C THR A 234 5.38 8.57 0.58
N VAL A 235 5.11 7.94 1.72
CA VAL A 235 6.00 6.90 2.26
C VAL A 235 6.08 5.69 1.32
N ALA A 236 4.96 5.20 0.79
CA ALA A 236 4.96 4.07 -0.13
C ALA A 236 5.72 4.34 -1.44
N ARG A 237 5.77 5.62 -1.87
CA ARG A 237 6.51 6.06 -3.07
C ARG A 237 7.98 6.35 -2.82
N SER A 238 8.40 6.58 -1.57
CA SER A 238 9.73 7.13 -1.28
C SER A 238 10.70 6.17 -0.62
N CYS A 239 10.26 5.06 -0.02
CA CYS A 239 11.19 4.11 0.60
C CYS A 239 10.83 2.65 0.32
N GLY A 240 11.70 1.76 0.79
CA GLY A 240 11.43 0.33 0.86
C GLY A 240 10.56 -0.02 2.07
N TRP A 241 11.02 -0.94 2.92
CA TRP A 241 10.27 -1.36 4.10
C TRP A 241 10.64 -0.54 5.33
N TRP A 242 9.69 -0.39 6.27
CA TRP A 242 9.94 0.29 7.52
C TRP A 242 9.20 -0.36 8.70
N TRP A 243 9.79 -0.25 9.86
CA TRP A 243 9.32 -0.80 11.13
C TRP A 243 9.16 0.31 12.16
N PRO A 244 7.94 0.53 12.67
CA PRO A 244 7.68 1.55 13.67
C PRO A 244 8.14 1.11 15.05
N GLY A 245 8.94 1.90 15.72
CA GLY A 245 9.28 1.75 17.14
C GLY A 245 8.97 3.01 17.94
N GLU A 246 9.07 2.97 19.27
CA GLU A 246 8.74 4.13 20.14
C GLU A 246 9.66 5.31 19.87
N GLU A 247 10.95 5.07 19.92
CA GLU A 247 11.99 6.11 19.77
C GLU A 247 12.69 6.02 18.42
N VAL A 248 12.69 4.84 17.81
CA VAL A 248 13.42 4.53 16.58
C VAL A 248 12.47 3.93 15.55
N CYS A 249 12.47 4.51 14.36
CA CYS A 249 11.87 3.92 13.18
C CYS A 249 12.98 3.40 12.27
N VAL A 250 13.03 2.10 12.03
CA VAL A 250 14.00 1.49 11.10
C VAL A 250 13.42 1.54 9.71
N VAL A 251 14.19 2.03 8.74
CA VAL A 251 13.77 2.17 7.34
C VAL A 251 14.80 1.48 6.44
N ALA A 252 14.37 0.55 5.61
CA ALA A 252 15.21 -0.09 4.61
C ALA A 252 15.12 0.69 3.28
N ASP A 253 16.27 0.83 2.63
CA ASP A 253 16.32 1.32 1.26
C ASP A 253 15.63 0.33 0.32
N ARG A 254 15.35 0.78 -0.88
CA ARG A 254 14.79 -0.05 -1.94
C ARG A 254 15.86 -1.01 -2.49
N PRO A 255 15.45 -2.17 -3.02
CA PRO A 255 16.37 -3.01 -3.77
C PRO A 255 16.94 -2.24 -4.96
N ASP A 256 18.12 -2.62 -5.40
CA ASP A 256 18.75 -2.10 -6.63
C ASP A 256 18.41 -2.95 -7.87
N LEU A 257 17.82 -4.14 -7.65
CA LEU A 257 17.29 -5.00 -8.69
C LEU A 257 16.01 -5.70 -8.22
N ILE A 258 14.97 -5.63 -9.04
CA ILE A 258 13.78 -6.48 -8.94
C ILE A 258 13.53 -7.06 -10.34
N GLN A 259 13.64 -8.37 -10.45
CA GLN A 259 13.23 -9.07 -11.65
C GLN A 259 11.88 -9.73 -11.42
N THR A 260 10.93 -9.43 -12.27
CA THR A 260 9.58 -10.01 -12.19
C THR A 260 9.24 -10.79 -13.45
N GLU A 261 8.31 -11.73 -13.29
CA GLU A 261 7.69 -12.45 -14.39
C GLU A 261 6.16 -12.39 -14.27
N PRO A 262 5.42 -12.44 -15.38
CA PRO A 262 3.97 -12.47 -15.35
C PRO A 262 3.44 -13.70 -14.63
N VAL A 263 2.32 -13.55 -13.91
CA VAL A 263 1.59 -14.70 -13.34
C VAL A 263 0.63 -15.24 -14.38
N PRO A 264 0.82 -16.49 -14.87
CA PRO A 264 -0.03 -17.07 -15.90
C PRO A 264 -1.50 -17.17 -15.47
N GLY A 265 -2.41 -16.95 -16.41
CA GLY A 265 -3.85 -17.15 -16.19
C GLY A 265 -4.52 -16.02 -15.39
N THR A 266 -3.86 -14.89 -15.20
CA THR A 266 -4.43 -13.69 -14.57
C THR A 266 -4.88 -12.68 -15.62
N TRP A 267 -5.84 -11.80 -15.24
CA TRP A 267 -6.43 -10.80 -16.15
C TRP A 267 -6.00 -9.36 -15.84
N HIS A 268 -5.10 -9.19 -14.90
CA HIS A 268 -4.75 -7.87 -14.39
C HIS A 268 -3.24 -7.59 -14.43
N ASP A 269 -2.53 -8.29 -15.33
CA ASP A 269 -1.08 -8.15 -15.52
C ASP A 269 -0.30 -8.31 -14.19
N GLU A 270 -0.74 -9.28 -13.39
CA GLU A 270 -0.12 -9.58 -12.11
C GLU A 270 1.27 -10.16 -12.31
N VAL A 271 2.18 -9.79 -11.43
CA VAL A 271 3.58 -10.22 -11.50
C VAL A 271 4.03 -10.89 -10.20
N ARG A 272 5.09 -11.67 -10.30
CA ARG A 272 5.81 -12.25 -9.16
C ARG A 272 7.31 -12.15 -9.40
N LEU A 273 8.11 -12.37 -8.34
CA LEU A 273 9.56 -12.46 -8.51
C LEU A 273 9.92 -13.57 -9.49
N GLY A 274 10.75 -13.22 -10.44
CA GLY A 274 11.35 -14.14 -11.39
C GLY A 274 12.55 -14.90 -10.79
N ARG A 275 13.29 -15.63 -11.63
CA ARG A 275 14.40 -16.48 -11.21
C ARG A 275 15.53 -15.74 -10.49
N ASP A 276 15.89 -14.55 -10.96
CA ASP A 276 16.97 -13.74 -10.36
C ASP A 276 16.46 -12.93 -9.16
N GLY A 277 15.14 -12.91 -8.96
CA GLY A 277 14.48 -12.42 -7.77
C GLY A 277 14.73 -10.94 -7.49
N VAL A 278 15.31 -10.65 -6.34
CA VAL A 278 15.56 -9.29 -5.85
C VAL A 278 16.97 -9.22 -5.25
N ARG A 279 17.65 -8.09 -5.46
CA ARG A 279 18.94 -7.77 -4.82
C ARG A 279 18.86 -6.41 -4.16
N TYR A 280 19.47 -6.29 -3.01
CA TYR A 280 19.58 -5.04 -2.24
C TYR A 280 20.99 -4.46 -2.36
N ARG A 281 21.14 -3.18 -2.00
CA ARG A 281 22.38 -2.41 -2.19
C ARG A 281 23.58 -2.95 -1.40
N ASP A 282 23.33 -3.65 -0.29
CA ASP A 282 24.36 -4.36 0.49
C ASP A 282 24.75 -5.73 -0.11
N GLY A 283 24.20 -6.06 -1.27
CA GLY A 283 24.41 -7.34 -1.96
C GLY A 283 23.52 -8.47 -1.45
N TRP A 284 22.66 -8.23 -0.44
CA TRP A 284 21.76 -9.27 0.04
C TRP A 284 20.72 -9.64 -1.02
N GLN A 285 20.59 -10.95 -1.22
CA GLN A 285 19.60 -11.55 -2.12
C GLN A 285 18.83 -12.62 -1.33
N PRO A 286 17.49 -12.51 -1.21
CA PRO A 286 16.69 -13.59 -0.67
C PRO A 286 16.77 -14.79 -1.61
N ARG A 287 17.24 -15.92 -1.09
CA ARG A 287 17.18 -17.18 -1.85
C ARG A 287 15.76 -17.73 -1.75
N PRO A 288 15.14 -18.14 -2.87
CA PRO A 288 13.88 -18.88 -2.79
C PRO A 288 14.10 -20.15 -1.97
N ALA A 289 13.14 -20.44 -1.09
CA ALA A 289 13.13 -21.65 -0.27
C ALA A 289 12.88 -22.88 -1.16
#